data_20d5e9715eb0c0baaa754420fff4fe25
#
_entry.id   20d5e9715eb0c0baaa754420fff4fe25
#
_cell.length_a   1.000
_cell.length_b   1.000
_cell.length_c   1.000
_cell.angle_alpha   90.00
_cell.angle_beta   90.00
_cell.angle_gamma   90.00
#
_symmetry.space_group_name_H-M   'P 1'
#
loop_
_entity.id
_entity.type
_entity.pdbx_description
1 polymer ?
#
loop_
_entity_poly.entity_id
_entity_poly.type
_entity_poly.pdbx_seq_one_letter_code
_entity_poly.pdbx_strand_id
1 'polypeptide(L)'
;RRPDGTLYGDNADAFGFEYLVRHSGIDVAGQKALVLGNGGASATIQAVLEQLGAHVTVISRHGPDNYENLDRHADAHVIVNTTPVGMYPNTGRAAVDLRQFPQCAGVLDIVYNPARTALLLQAESLGIPCAGGLYMLVAQAKRSCEVFTDTVIDDAEILRIHRLLRQEMENIVV
;
A
#
# COMPACT_ATOMS: atom_id res chain seq x y z
N ARG A 1 -12.05 -24.72 5.87
CA ARG A 1 -11.80 -26.16 6.01
C ARG A 1 -12.09 -26.86 4.69
N ARG A 2 -11.16 -27.63 4.16
CA ARG A 2 -11.35 -28.41 2.93
C ARG A 2 -12.26 -29.64 3.17
N PRO A 3 -12.83 -30.24 2.10
CA PRO A 3 -13.66 -31.45 2.25
C PRO A 3 -12.94 -32.63 2.96
N ASP A 4 -11.61 -32.71 2.80
CA ASP A 4 -10.78 -33.73 3.47
C ASP A 4 -10.50 -33.43 4.95
N GLY A 5 -11.04 -32.35 5.49
CA GLY A 5 -10.88 -31.91 6.88
C GLY A 5 -9.64 -31.03 7.15
N THR A 6 -8.74 -30.84 6.19
CA THR A 6 -7.57 -29.98 6.37
C THR A 6 -7.98 -28.51 6.47
N LEU A 7 -7.15 -27.71 7.16
CA LEU A 7 -7.31 -26.27 7.21
C LEU A 7 -6.56 -25.63 6.05
N TYR A 8 -7.19 -24.65 5.42
CA TYR A 8 -6.57 -23.79 4.42
C TYR A 8 -6.65 -22.34 4.93
N GLY A 9 -5.55 -21.62 4.83
CA GLY A 9 -5.46 -20.20 5.11
C GLY A 9 -5.14 -19.42 3.82
N ASP A 10 -5.75 -18.26 3.67
CA ASP A 10 -5.48 -17.32 2.58
C ASP A 10 -5.28 -15.93 3.19
N ASN A 11 -4.40 -15.12 2.59
CA ASN A 11 -4.18 -13.74 3.01
C ASN A 11 -4.58 -12.81 1.86
N ALA A 12 -5.82 -12.32 1.91
CA ALA A 12 -6.34 -11.42 0.90
C ALA A 12 -5.63 -10.06 0.88
N ASP A 13 -5.08 -9.60 2.01
CA ASP A 13 -4.29 -8.35 2.07
C ASP A 13 -2.99 -8.50 1.28
N ALA A 14 -2.33 -9.67 1.35
CA ALA A 14 -1.13 -9.95 0.56
C ALA A 14 -1.44 -9.88 -0.95
N PHE A 15 -2.51 -10.52 -1.38
CA PHE A 15 -2.97 -10.44 -2.77
C PHE A 15 -3.30 -8.99 -3.18
N GLY A 16 -4.02 -8.27 -2.33
CA GLY A 16 -4.41 -6.88 -2.59
C GLY A 16 -3.22 -5.95 -2.73
N PHE A 17 -2.22 -6.10 -1.84
CA PHE A 17 -1.03 -5.27 -1.90
C PHE A 17 -0.12 -5.63 -3.09
N GLU A 18 0.05 -6.91 -3.39
CA GLU A 18 0.77 -7.33 -4.60
C GLU A 18 0.13 -6.77 -5.87
N TYR A 19 -1.21 -6.78 -5.94
CA TYR A 19 -1.95 -6.16 -7.04
C TYR A 19 -1.67 -4.65 -7.11
N LEU A 20 -1.71 -3.93 -5.98
CA LEU A 20 -1.37 -2.51 -5.91
C LEU A 20 0.02 -2.23 -6.47
N VAL A 21 1.06 -2.97 -6.04
CA VAL A 21 2.44 -2.83 -6.53
C VAL A 21 2.49 -3.02 -8.04
N ARG A 22 1.98 -4.15 -8.54
CA ARG A 22 2.00 -4.48 -9.98
C ARG A 22 1.26 -3.45 -10.82
N HIS A 23 0.11 -2.97 -10.34
CA HIS A 23 -0.72 -2.01 -11.06
C HIS A 23 -0.15 -0.59 -11.03
N SER A 24 0.60 -0.23 -9.99
CA SER A 24 1.26 1.08 -9.90
C SER A 24 2.37 1.28 -10.94
N GLY A 25 2.93 0.20 -11.47
CA GLY A 25 4.10 0.23 -12.34
C GLY A 25 5.40 0.61 -11.63
N ILE A 26 5.39 0.72 -10.30
CA ILE A 26 6.59 1.01 -9.50
C ILE A 26 7.42 -0.27 -9.41
N ASP A 27 8.67 -0.20 -9.89
CA ASP A 27 9.62 -1.29 -9.75
C ASP A 27 10.18 -1.31 -8.33
N VAL A 28 9.98 -2.43 -7.64
CA VAL A 28 10.45 -2.63 -6.26
C VAL A 28 11.62 -3.63 -6.19
N ALA A 29 11.89 -4.38 -7.27
CA ALA A 29 12.90 -5.43 -7.28
C ALA A 29 14.31 -4.83 -7.13
N GLY A 30 15.07 -5.32 -6.15
CA GLY A 30 16.40 -4.81 -5.82
C GLY A 30 16.43 -3.42 -5.20
N GLN A 31 15.27 -2.80 -4.97
CA GLN A 31 15.17 -1.45 -4.43
C GLN A 31 15.09 -1.45 -2.90
N LYS A 32 15.62 -0.40 -2.29
CA LYS A 32 15.42 -0.13 -0.86
C LYS A 32 14.03 0.46 -0.64
N ALA A 33 13.18 -0.29 0.07
CA ALA A 33 11.82 0.10 0.40
C ALA A 33 11.69 0.43 1.90
N LEU A 34 11.22 1.62 2.24
CA LEU A 34 10.86 1.99 3.60
C LEU A 34 9.38 1.74 3.84
N VAL A 35 9.07 0.85 4.77
CA VAL A 35 7.72 0.59 5.25
C VAL A 35 7.47 1.42 6.50
N LEU A 36 6.62 2.42 6.40
CA LEU A 36 6.26 3.32 7.50
C LEU A 36 5.19 2.67 8.36
N GLY A 37 5.53 2.35 9.60
CA GLY A 37 4.66 1.65 10.56
C GLY A 37 5.01 0.19 10.75
N ASN A 38 4.65 -0.36 11.91
CA ASN A 38 4.89 -1.75 12.32
C ASN A 38 3.62 -2.45 12.83
N GLY A 39 2.45 -2.05 12.32
CA GLY A 39 1.16 -2.66 12.65
C GLY A 39 0.89 -3.97 11.89
N GLY A 40 -0.32 -4.52 12.04
CA GLY A 40 -0.70 -5.79 11.42
C GLY A 40 -0.54 -5.83 9.90
N ALA A 41 -0.99 -4.79 9.19
CA ALA A 41 -0.82 -4.69 7.74
C ALA A 41 0.66 -4.61 7.32
N SER A 42 1.49 -3.95 8.13
CA SER A 42 2.93 -3.79 7.85
C SER A 42 3.64 -5.13 7.67
N ALA A 43 3.36 -6.13 8.51
CA ALA A 43 4.00 -7.44 8.42
C ALA A 43 3.68 -8.15 7.09
N THR A 44 2.43 -8.09 6.63
CA THR A 44 2.01 -8.64 5.34
C THR A 44 2.70 -7.91 4.18
N ILE A 45 2.76 -6.58 4.24
CA ILE A 45 3.37 -5.73 3.21
C ILE A 45 4.88 -5.97 3.11
N GLN A 46 5.58 -6.12 4.23
CA GLN A 46 7.00 -6.49 4.26
C GLN A 46 7.22 -7.82 3.52
N ALA A 47 6.45 -8.86 3.88
CA ALA A 47 6.58 -10.17 3.25
C ALA A 47 6.34 -10.12 1.73
N VAL A 48 5.35 -9.35 1.26
CA VAL A 48 5.09 -9.18 -0.17
C VAL A 48 6.22 -8.44 -0.86
N LEU A 49 6.72 -7.34 -0.29
CA LEU A 49 7.84 -6.58 -0.86
C LEU A 49 9.12 -7.43 -0.94
N GLU A 50 9.44 -8.18 0.10
CA GLU A 50 10.58 -9.11 0.12
C GLU A 50 10.42 -10.22 -0.93
N GLN A 51 9.21 -10.77 -1.08
CA GLN A 51 8.90 -11.75 -2.12
C GLN A 51 9.06 -11.17 -3.54
N LEU A 52 8.76 -9.88 -3.71
CA LEU A 52 8.98 -9.15 -4.97
C LEU A 52 10.44 -8.69 -5.16
N GLY A 53 11.34 -9.02 -4.23
CA GLY A 53 12.77 -8.76 -4.31
C GLY A 53 13.22 -7.41 -3.75
N ALA A 54 12.40 -6.69 -3.01
CA ALA A 54 12.79 -5.45 -2.37
C ALA A 54 13.66 -5.68 -1.11
N HIS A 55 14.52 -4.71 -0.78
CA HIS A 55 15.23 -4.64 0.50
C HIS A 55 14.42 -3.79 1.47
N VAL A 56 13.71 -4.43 2.40
CA VAL A 56 12.76 -3.76 3.28
C VAL A 56 13.44 -3.24 4.55
N THR A 57 13.15 -1.98 4.90
CA THR A 57 13.44 -1.39 6.21
C THR A 57 12.15 -0.84 6.81
N VAL A 58 11.86 -1.17 8.06
CA VAL A 58 10.66 -0.71 8.75
C VAL A 58 10.96 0.50 9.60
N ILE A 59 10.25 1.59 9.36
CA ILE A 59 10.30 2.79 10.18
C ILE A 59 9.15 2.77 11.18
N SER A 60 9.47 2.76 12.47
CA SER A 60 8.47 2.75 13.52
C SER A 60 8.73 3.82 14.57
N ARG A 61 7.78 4.07 15.47
CA ARG A 61 7.96 5.05 16.55
C ARG A 61 9.01 4.62 17.59
N HIS A 62 9.17 3.31 17.73
CA HIS A 62 10.07 2.71 18.69
C HIS A 62 10.82 1.57 17.99
N GLY A 63 12.11 1.75 17.79
CA GLY A 63 12.94 0.77 17.09
C GLY A 63 14.29 1.38 16.70
N PRO A 64 15.19 0.57 16.14
CA PRO A 64 16.50 1.04 15.67
C PRO A 64 16.36 2.03 14.51
N ASP A 65 15.38 1.80 13.62
CA ASP A 65 15.04 2.67 12.52
C ASP A 65 13.69 3.32 12.83
N ASN A 66 13.70 4.65 12.96
CA ASN A 66 12.56 5.41 13.44
C ASN A 66 12.49 6.80 12.78
N TYR A 67 11.46 7.57 13.11
CA TYR A 67 11.23 8.88 12.51
C TYR A 67 12.26 9.95 12.89
N GLU A 68 13.11 9.71 13.88
CA GLU A 68 14.16 10.65 14.33
C GLU A 68 15.48 10.44 13.57
N ASN A 69 15.66 9.31 12.88
CA ASN A 69 16.88 8.96 12.14
C ASN A 69 16.65 8.62 10.67
N LEU A 70 15.64 9.24 10.05
CA LEU A 70 15.29 9.04 8.64
C LEU A 70 16.42 9.41 7.67
N ASP A 71 17.33 10.30 8.09
CA ASP A 71 18.52 10.70 7.35
C ASP A 71 19.42 9.51 6.97
N ARG A 72 19.43 8.45 7.77
CA ARG A 72 20.15 7.19 7.49
C ARG A 72 19.57 6.43 6.28
N HIS A 73 18.38 6.79 5.85
CA HIS A 73 17.63 6.14 4.82
C HIS A 73 17.31 7.08 3.63
N ALA A 74 18.05 8.17 3.49
CA ALA A 74 17.88 9.12 2.40
C ALA A 74 18.05 8.50 1.00
N ASP A 75 18.69 7.33 0.93
CA ASP A 75 18.89 6.49 -0.26
C ASP A 75 17.68 5.58 -0.58
N ALA A 76 16.56 5.71 0.13
CA ALA A 76 15.37 4.91 -0.16
C ALA A 76 14.76 5.25 -1.52
N HIS A 77 14.37 4.20 -2.25
CA HIS A 77 13.77 4.29 -3.58
C HIS A 77 12.24 4.15 -3.54
N VAL A 78 11.71 3.41 -2.59
CA VAL A 78 10.27 3.21 -2.45
C VAL A 78 9.82 3.53 -1.04
N ILE A 79 8.77 4.33 -0.91
CA ILE A 79 8.15 4.66 0.38
C ILE A 79 6.77 4.03 0.42
N VAL A 80 6.49 3.24 1.45
CA VAL A 80 5.20 2.56 1.63
C VAL A 80 4.58 2.96 2.97
N ASN A 81 3.48 3.72 2.94
CA ASN A 81 2.76 4.07 4.15
C ASN A 81 1.81 2.94 4.58
N THR A 82 2.06 2.36 5.74
CA THR A 82 1.19 1.38 6.40
C THR A 82 0.60 1.91 7.72
N THR A 83 0.75 3.21 7.97
CA THR A 83 0.20 3.89 9.14
C THR A 83 -1.18 4.48 8.84
N PRO A 84 -1.98 4.80 9.85
CA PRO A 84 -3.22 5.56 9.64
C PRO A 84 -3.00 7.07 9.42
N VAL A 85 -1.75 7.55 9.29
CA VAL A 85 -1.48 8.97 9.07
C VAL A 85 -1.99 9.39 7.69
N GLY A 86 -2.81 10.44 7.68
CA GLY A 86 -3.46 10.93 6.47
C GLY A 86 -4.84 10.33 6.18
N MET A 87 -5.27 9.32 6.96
CA MET A 87 -6.59 8.71 6.85
C MET A 87 -7.68 9.63 7.46
N TYR A 88 -8.86 9.62 6.85
CA TYR A 88 -10.04 10.31 7.41
C TYR A 88 -10.36 9.81 8.83
N PRO A 89 -10.76 10.68 9.79
CA PRO A 89 -11.01 12.13 9.61
C PRO A 89 -9.75 13.01 9.72
N ASN A 90 -8.58 12.48 10.06
CA ASN A 90 -7.35 13.24 10.32
C ASN A 90 -6.51 13.40 9.04
N THR A 91 -7.13 13.92 7.98
CA THR A 91 -6.51 14.17 6.68
C THR A 91 -5.49 15.32 6.70
N GLY A 92 -4.78 15.54 5.59
CA GLY A 92 -3.86 16.69 5.44
C GLY A 92 -2.49 16.51 6.10
N ARG A 93 -2.20 15.34 6.70
CA ARG A 93 -0.91 15.00 7.29
C ARG A 93 -0.25 13.86 6.50
N ALA A 94 1.05 13.97 6.29
CA ALA A 94 1.87 12.89 5.75
C ALA A 94 2.77 12.31 6.85
N ALA A 95 3.09 11.03 6.75
CA ALA A 95 3.93 10.35 7.73
C ALA A 95 5.40 10.80 7.64
N VAL A 96 5.84 11.22 6.45
CA VAL A 96 7.19 11.73 6.16
C VAL A 96 7.12 12.88 5.15
N ASP A 97 8.20 13.65 5.06
CA ASP A 97 8.42 14.60 3.97
C ASP A 97 9.26 13.91 2.88
N LEU A 98 8.69 13.73 1.69
CA LEU A 98 9.36 13.02 0.58
C LEU A 98 10.62 13.72 0.08
N ARG A 99 10.79 15.02 0.35
CA ARG A 99 12.02 15.75 0.01
C ARG A 99 13.26 15.27 0.76
N GLN A 100 13.07 14.49 1.84
CA GLN A 100 14.16 13.82 2.57
C GLN A 100 14.74 12.61 1.82
N PHE A 101 14.05 12.16 0.75
CA PHE A 101 14.42 10.96 0.00
C PHE A 101 14.67 11.29 -1.48
N PRO A 102 15.81 11.90 -1.82
CA PRO A 102 16.09 12.38 -3.18
C PRO A 102 16.16 11.28 -4.25
N GLN A 103 16.29 10.02 -3.84
CA GLN A 103 16.27 8.85 -4.73
C GLN A 103 14.89 8.18 -4.80
N CYS A 104 13.87 8.75 -4.17
CA CYS A 104 12.54 8.17 -4.16
C CYS A 104 11.95 8.13 -5.57
N ALA A 105 11.72 6.93 -6.08
CA ALA A 105 11.18 6.64 -7.40
C ALA A 105 9.74 6.09 -7.36
N GLY A 106 9.19 5.86 -6.16
CA GLY A 106 7.83 5.37 -6.03
C GLY A 106 7.25 5.53 -4.61
N VAL A 107 5.96 5.82 -4.53
CA VAL A 107 5.22 5.96 -3.27
C VAL A 107 3.94 5.13 -3.31
N LEU A 108 3.77 4.27 -2.32
CA LEU A 108 2.56 3.48 -2.10
C LEU A 108 1.93 3.85 -0.76
N ASP A 109 0.63 4.04 -0.74
CA ASP A 109 -0.11 4.32 0.50
C ASP A 109 -1.28 3.36 0.61
N ILE A 110 -1.36 2.55 1.69
CA ILE A 110 -2.50 1.64 1.87
C ILE A 110 -3.76 2.34 2.37
N VAL A 111 -3.67 3.60 2.74
CA VAL A 111 -4.84 4.42 3.04
C VAL A 111 -5.64 4.61 1.75
N TYR A 112 -6.95 4.35 1.81
CA TYR A 112 -7.87 4.52 0.67
C TYR A 112 -8.85 5.68 0.85
N ASN A 113 -9.05 6.15 2.07
CA ASN A 113 -9.91 7.30 2.36
C ASN A 113 -9.15 8.36 3.19
N PRO A 114 -8.84 9.51 2.60
CA PRO A 114 -9.19 9.96 1.25
C PRO A 114 -8.44 9.19 0.15
N ALA A 115 -8.97 9.23 -1.08
CA ALA A 115 -8.33 8.58 -2.24
C ALA A 115 -6.95 9.19 -2.58
N ARG A 116 -6.72 10.46 -2.23
CA ARG A 116 -5.46 11.18 -2.37
C ARG A 116 -5.05 11.71 -1.00
N THR A 117 -4.19 10.98 -0.33
CA THR A 117 -3.61 11.39 0.96
C THR A 117 -2.59 12.52 0.79
N ALA A 118 -2.24 13.21 1.88
CA ALA A 118 -1.21 14.23 1.83
C ALA A 118 0.15 13.70 1.34
N LEU A 119 0.46 12.41 1.61
CA LEU A 119 1.66 11.75 1.11
C LEU A 119 1.62 11.58 -0.41
N LEU A 120 0.50 11.11 -0.96
CA LEU A 120 0.32 10.96 -2.41
C LEU A 120 0.33 12.32 -3.12
N LEU A 121 -0.28 13.36 -2.52
CA LEU A 121 -0.23 14.72 -3.05
C LEU A 121 1.20 15.29 -3.09
N GLN A 122 2.04 14.98 -2.10
CA GLN A 122 3.46 15.32 -2.14
C GLN A 122 4.17 14.61 -3.31
N ALA A 123 3.93 13.29 -3.47
CA ALA A 123 4.53 12.52 -4.55
C ALA A 123 4.15 13.10 -5.92
N GLU A 124 2.86 13.39 -6.14
CA GLU A 124 2.38 14.03 -7.36
C GLU A 124 3.06 15.38 -7.63
N SER A 125 3.20 16.23 -6.59
CA SER A 125 3.84 17.55 -6.73
C SER A 125 5.33 17.47 -7.07
N LEU A 126 5.98 16.37 -6.70
CA LEU A 126 7.39 16.09 -6.98
C LEU A 126 7.59 15.26 -8.27
N GLY A 127 6.49 14.89 -8.96
CA GLY A 127 6.56 14.05 -10.16
C GLY A 127 6.95 12.61 -9.87
N ILE A 128 6.80 12.14 -8.63
CA ILE A 128 7.10 10.76 -8.21
C ILE A 128 5.88 9.88 -8.48
N PRO A 129 6.02 8.76 -9.21
CA PRO A 129 4.95 7.78 -9.38
C PRO A 129 4.36 7.33 -8.04
N CYS A 130 3.03 7.28 -7.93
CA CYS A 130 2.40 6.91 -6.69
C CYS A 130 1.05 6.21 -6.90
N ALA A 131 0.64 5.38 -5.93
CA ALA A 131 -0.66 4.73 -5.93
C ALA A 131 -1.23 4.59 -4.52
N GLY A 132 -2.56 4.72 -4.40
CA GLY A 132 -3.30 4.66 -3.14
C GLY A 132 -3.99 3.33 -2.89
N GLY A 133 -4.40 3.11 -1.64
CA GLY A 133 -4.90 1.84 -1.12
C GLY A 133 -6.23 1.35 -1.69
N LEU A 134 -6.93 2.16 -2.50
CA LEU A 134 -8.20 1.74 -3.08
C LEU A 134 -8.04 0.53 -4.01
N TYR A 135 -6.93 0.41 -4.74
CA TYR A 135 -6.62 -0.78 -5.53
C TYR A 135 -6.47 -2.02 -4.65
N MET A 136 -5.73 -1.90 -3.54
CA MET A 136 -5.57 -2.97 -2.57
C MET A 136 -6.92 -3.38 -1.98
N LEU A 137 -7.77 -2.42 -1.60
CA LEU A 137 -9.09 -2.67 -1.03
C LEU A 137 -9.98 -3.49 -1.98
N VAL A 138 -10.04 -3.12 -3.26
CA VAL A 138 -10.87 -3.83 -4.23
C VAL A 138 -10.30 -5.21 -4.57
N ALA A 139 -8.98 -5.30 -4.74
CA ALA A 139 -8.34 -6.57 -5.08
C ALA A 139 -8.47 -7.60 -3.94
N GLN A 140 -8.28 -7.20 -2.68
CA GLN A 140 -8.50 -8.09 -1.54
C GLN A 140 -9.96 -8.54 -1.39
N ALA A 141 -10.92 -7.66 -1.69
CA ALA A 141 -12.34 -8.01 -1.67
C ALA A 141 -12.67 -9.05 -2.75
N LYS A 142 -12.15 -8.86 -3.98
CA LYS A 142 -12.25 -9.86 -5.06
C LYS A 142 -11.69 -11.21 -4.59
N ARG A 143 -10.46 -11.22 -4.06
CA ARG A 143 -9.81 -12.45 -3.58
C ARG A 143 -10.61 -13.15 -2.49
N SER A 144 -11.12 -12.41 -1.54
CA SER A 144 -11.98 -12.93 -0.47
C SER A 144 -13.26 -13.56 -1.05
N CYS A 145 -13.90 -12.90 -2.02
CA CYS A 145 -15.08 -13.41 -2.69
C CYS A 145 -14.77 -14.74 -3.40
N GLU A 146 -13.70 -14.83 -4.15
CA GLU A 146 -13.27 -16.06 -4.84
C GLU A 146 -13.06 -17.22 -3.87
N VAL A 147 -12.39 -16.96 -2.75
CA VAL A 147 -12.12 -17.99 -1.74
C VAL A 147 -13.41 -18.47 -1.06
N PHE A 148 -14.35 -17.57 -0.78
CA PHE A 148 -15.61 -17.93 -0.10
C PHE A 148 -16.63 -18.59 -1.01
N THR A 149 -16.64 -18.26 -2.30
CA THR A 149 -17.64 -18.75 -3.25
C THR A 149 -17.13 -19.86 -4.16
N ASP A 150 -15.82 -20.17 -4.09
CA ASP A 150 -15.13 -21.11 -4.98
C ASP A 150 -15.35 -20.73 -6.47
N THR A 151 -15.27 -19.44 -6.77
CA THR A 151 -15.45 -18.88 -8.12
C THR A 151 -14.19 -18.15 -8.56
N VAL A 152 -14.05 -17.93 -9.87
CA VAL A 152 -13.01 -17.07 -10.44
C VAL A 152 -13.68 -15.80 -10.95
N ILE A 153 -13.15 -14.67 -10.53
CA ILE A 153 -13.62 -13.33 -10.94
C ILE A 153 -12.53 -12.70 -11.83
N ASP A 154 -12.92 -12.16 -12.96
CA ASP A 154 -11.99 -11.47 -13.88
C ASP A 154 -11.34 -10.26 -13.18
N ASP A 155 -10.04 -10.08 -13.37
CA ASP A 155 -9.29 -8.93 -12.83
C ASP A 155 -9.78 -7.58 -13.40
N ALA A 156 -10.43 -7.58 -14.56
CA ALA A 156 -11.07 -6.40 -15.11
C ALA A 156 -12.14 -5.80 -14.15
N GLU A 157 -12.75 -6.64 -13.29
CA GLU A 157 -13.70 -6.20 -12.29
C GLU A 157 -13.04 -5.31 -11.21
N ILE A 158 -11.75 -5.56 -10.88
CA ILE A 158 -11.02 -4.69 -9.97
C ILE A 158 -11.00 -3.25 -10.51
N LEU A 159 -10.64 -3.09 -11.78
CA LEU A 159 -10.57 -1.77 -12.42
C LEU A 159 -11.93 -1.11 -12.54
N ARG A 160 -12.97 -1.90 -12.83
CA ARG A 160 -14.36 -1.41 -12.93
C ARG A 160 -14.85 -0.89 -11.59
N ILE A 161 -14.70 -1.69 -10.53
CA ILE A 161 -15.15 -1.34 -9.18
C ILE A 161 -14.32 -0.18 -8.62
N HIS A 162 -13.00 -0.20 -8.82
CA HIS A 162 -12.12 0.91 -8.42
C HIS A 162 -12.59 2.25 -9.00
N ARG A 163 -12.91 2.29 -10.30
CA ARG A 163 -13.41 3.52 -10.96
C ARG A 163 -14.72 4.01 -10.36
N LEU A 164 -15.66 3.11 -10.10
CA LEU A 164 -16.94 3.45 -9.48
C LEU A 164 -16.77 4.02 -8.08
N LEU A 165 -16.00 3.34 -7.22
CA LEU A 165 -15.75 3.79 -5.85
C LEU A 165 -15.03 5.14 -5.83
N ARG A 166 -14.05 5.34 -6.71
CA ARG A 166 -13.34 6.61 -6.81
C ARG A 166 -14.27 7.76 -7.16
N GLN A 167 -15.17 7.57 -8.13
CA GLN A 167 -16.18 8.58 -8.50
C GLN A 167 -17.10 8.91 -7.32
N GLU A 168 -17.59 7.90 -6.60
CA GLU A 168 -18.44 8.11 -5.43
C GLU A 168 -17.69 8.87 -4.32
N MET A 169 -16.43 8.53 -4.05
CA MET A 169 -15.62 9.21 -3.05
C MET A 169 -15.36 10.69 -3.42
N GLU A 170 -15.17 11.01 -4.70
CA GLU A 170 -15.00 12.38 -5.18
C GLU A 170 -16.30 13.18 -5.05
N ASN A 171 -17.46 12.55 -5.20
CA ASN A 171 -18.78 13.18 -5.05
C ASN A 171 -19.17 13.46 -3.59
N ILE A 172 -18.61 12.74 -2.62
CA ILE A 172 -18.91 12.92 -1.19
C ILE A 172 -18.12 14.10 -0.59
N VAL A 173 -17.06 14.56 -1.24
CA VAL A 173 -16.24 15.71 -0.83
C VAL A 173 -16.85 17.01 -1.38
N VAL A 174 -18.09 17.31 -0.96
CA VAL A 174 -18.74 18.61 -1.20
C VAL A 174 -19.11 19.25 0.13
#